data_05059f34d4f26cb5a641deef0fc7207a
#
_entry.id   05059f34d4f26cb5a641deef0fc7207a
#
_cell.length_a   1.000
_cell.length_b   1.000
_cell.length_c   1.000
_cell.angle_alpha   90.00
_cell.angle_beta   90.00
_cell.angle_gamma   90.00
#
_symmetry.space_group_name_H-M   'P 1'
#
loop_
_entity.id
_entity.type
_entity.pdbx_description
1 polymer ?
#
loop_
_entity_poly.entity_id
_entity_poly.type
_entity_poly.pdbx_seq_one_letter_code
_entity_poly.pdbx_strand_id
1 'polypeptide(L)' 'MTLTKLTNFATALEADMFVEQLKSAGIEAVSRGVDITGIFGPGFQGATARGVDVLVARDRLAEARELLADYQAL' A
#
# COMPACT_ATOMS: atom_id res chain seq x y z
N MET A 1 -13.29 -11.27 4.89
CA MET A 1 -13.09 -9.91 4.41
C MET A 1 -12.29 -9.92 3.12
N THR A 2 -12.71 -9.13 2.15
CA THR A 2 -12.02 -9.04 0.87
C THR A 2 -11.19 -7.78 0.83
N LEU A 3 -9.92 -7.93 0.50
CA LEU A 3 -9.02 -6.79 0.33
C LEU A 3 -8.90 -6.47 -1.15
N THR A 4 -8.75 -5.20 -1.45
CA THR A 4 -8.55 -4.77 -2.83
C THR A 4 -7.45 -3.73 -2.86
N LYS A 5 -6.77 -3.65 -3.98
CA LYS A 5 -5.68 -2.69 -4.13
C LYS A 5 -6.23 -1.28 -4.21
N LEU A 6 -5.68 -0.41 -3.39
CA LEU A 6 -6.03 1.01 -3.42
C LEU A 6 -5.01 1.79 -4.24
N THR A 7 -3.73 1.59 -3.97
CA THR A 7 -2.69 2.38 -4.60
C THR A 7 -1.36 1.66 -4.46
N ASN A 8 -0.35 2.23 -5.07
CA ASN A 8 1.01 1.71 -5.03
C ASN A 8 1.96 2.85 -4.69
N PHE A 9 2.83 2.62 -3.74
CA PHE A 9 3.87 3.58 -3.38
C PHE A 9 5.23 3.06 -3.80
N ALA A 10 6.16 3.98 -3.99
CA ALA A 10 7.51 3.60 -4.42
C ALA A 10 8.30 2.91 -3.31
N THR A 11 8.01 3.22 -2.07
CA THR A 11 8.77 2.67 -0.94
C THR A 11 7.85 2.09 0.11
N ALA A 12 8.40 1.16 0.88
CA ALA A 12 7.66 0.55 1.99
C ALA A 12 7.36 1.59 3.07
N LEU A 13 8.26 2.53 3.28
CA LEU A 13 8.05 3.54 4.30
C LEU A 13 6.80 4.38 3.99
N GLU A 14 6.68 4.84 2.76
CA GLU A 14 5.51 5.61 2.36
C GLU A 14 4.23 4.79 2.51
N ALA A 15 4.28 3.53 2.06
CA ALA A 15 3.11 2.67 2.14
C ALA A 15 2.70 2.44 3.59
N ASP A 16 3.67 2.19 4.46
CA ASP A 16 3.37 1.94 5.87
C ASP A 16 2.80 3.17 6.54
N MET A 17 3.31 4.34 6.21
CA MET A 17 2.79 5.58 6.78
C MET A 17 1.34 5.79 6.38
N PHE A 18 1.02 5.51 5.12
CA PHE A 18 -0.34 5.67 4.67
C PHE A 18 -1.27 4.61 5.27
N VAL A 19 -0.77 3.39 5.44
CA VAL A 19 -1.55 2.34 6.09
C VAL A 19 -1.91 2.78 7.52
N GLU A 20 -0.98 3.41 8.23
CA GLU A 20 -1.27 3.90 9.57
C GLU A 20 -2.36 4.97 9.54
N GLN A 21 -2.35 5.83 8.53
CA GLN A 21 -3.41 6.83 8.38
C GLN A 21 -4.76 6.16 8.19
N LEU A 22 -4.80 5.13 7.36
CA LEU A 22 -6.04 4.40 7.11
C LEU A 22 -6.54 3.72 8.37
N LYS A 23 -5.65 3.10 9.11
CA LYS A 23 -6.03 2.43 10.36
C LYS A 23 -6.55 3.43 11.37
N SER A 24 -5.95 4.60 11.43
CA SER A 24 -6.42 5.66 12.32
C SER A 24 -7.84 6.11 11.99
N ALA A 25 -8.21 5.98 10.73
CA ALA A 25 -9.55 6.33 10.29
C ALA A 25 -10.53 5.15 10.42
N GLY A 26 -10.07 4.04 10.96
CA GLY A 26 -10.92 2.87 11.13
C GLY A 26 -11.05 2.01 9.90
N ILE A 27 -10.14 2.16 8.96
CA ILE A 27 -10.18 1.39 7.71
C ILE A 27 -9.14 0.29 7.78
N GLU A 28 -9.58 -0.93 7.53
CA GLU A 28 -8.68 -2.08 7.49
C GLU A 28 -7.76 -1.95 6.29
N ALA A 29 -6.46 -2.01 6.52
CA ALA A 29 -5.49 -1.83 5.44
C ALA A 29 -4.21 -2.59 5.73
N VAL A 30 -3.56 -3.03 4.67
CA VAL A 30 -2.26 -3.67 4.77
C VAL A 30 -1.39 -3.20 3.61
N SER A 31 -0.08 -3.27 3.78
CA SER A 31 0.85 -3.03 2.70
C SER A 31 1.45 -4.36 2.27
N ARG A 32 1.71 -4.48 0.99
CA ARG A 32 2.30 -5.69 0.45
C ARG A 32 3.34 -5.30 -0.59
N GLY A 33 4.59 -5.72 -0.36
CA GLY A 33 5.62 -5.49 -1.34
C GLY A 33 5.33 -6.30 -2.60
N VAL A 34 5.39 -5.62 -3.73
CA VAL A 34 5.20 -6.28 -5.01
C VAL A 34 6.56 -6.39 -5.66
N ASP A 35 7.28 -7.41 -5.30
CA ASP A 35 8.61 -7.60 -5.83
C ASP A 35 8.78 -9.05 -6.24
N ILE A 36 9.91 -9.30 -6.87
CA ILE A 36 10.22 -10.62 -7.35
C ILE A 36 11.50 -11.14 -6.73
N THR A 37 11.79 -10.63 -5.55
CA THR A 37 13.02 -10.97 -4.85
C THR A 37 13.20 -12.47 -4.68
N GLY A 38 12.12 -13.17 -4.41
CA GLY A 38 12.18 -14.59 -4.24
C GLY A 38 12.67 -15.33 -5.47
N ILE A 39 12.49 -14.73 -6.62
CA ILE A 39 12.94 -15.31 -7.89
C ILE A 39 14.41 -15.02 -8.14
N PHE A 40 14.84 -13.83 -7.80
CA PHE A 40 16.19 -13.38 -8.12
C PHE A 40 17.15 -13.51 -6.94
N GLY A 41 16.64 -13.82 -5.78
CA GLY A 41 17.47 -13.97 -4.62
C GLY A 41 17.71 -12.65 -3.90
N PRO A 42 18.35 -12.71 -2.74
CA PRO A 42 18.47 -11.55 -1.87
C PRO A 42 19.35 -10.43 -2.42
N GLY A 43 20.15 -10.71 -3.40
CA GLY A 43 21.03 -9.68 -3.95
C GLY A 43 20.39 -8.78 -4.98
N PHE A 44 19.18 -9.04 -5.34
CA PHE A 44 18.52 -8.32 -6.41
C PHE A 44 18.14 -6.92 -5.94
N GLN A 45 18.76 -5.92 -6.53
CA GLN A 45 18.58 -4.56 -6.11
C GLN A 45 17.33 -3.90 -6.67
N GLY A 46 16.76 -4.47 -7.67
CA GLY A 46 15.54 -3.93 -8.25
C GLY A 46 14.28 -4.52 -7.65
N ALA A 47 14.39 -5.14 -6.50
CA ALA A 47 13.27 -5.85 -5.90
C ALA A 47 12.03 -4.98 -5.72
N THR A 48 12.22 -3.69 -5.52
CA THR A 48 11.10 -2.79 -5.30
C THR A 48 10.70 -2.04 -6.55
N ALA A 49 11.10 -2.51 -7.71
CA ALA A 49 10.77 -1.83 -8.96
C ALA A 49 9.27 -1.64 -9.13
N ARG A 50 8.47 -2.56 -8.59
CA ARG A 50 7.02 -2.46 -8.66
C ARG A 50 6.41 -1.78 -7.46
N GLY A 51 7.24 -1.36 -6.51
CA GLY A 51 6.79 -0.65 -5.35
C GLY A 51 6.07 -1.50 -4.33
N VAL A 52 5.24 -0.86 -3.54
CA VAL A 52 4.51 -1.50 -2.45
C VAL A 52 3.04 -1.18 -2.61
N ASP A 53 2.22 -2.20 -2.74
CA ASP A 53 0.77 -2.03 -2.86
C ASP A 53 0.16 -1.80 -1.49
N VAL A 54 -0.82 -0.93 -1.45
CA VAL A 54 -1.67 -0.75 -0.26
C VAL A 54 -3.03 -1.34 -0.59
N LEU A 55 -3.47 -2.27 0.25
CA LEU A 55 -4.74 -2.96 0.07
C LEU A 55 -5.66 -2.57 1.21
N VAL A 56 -6.93 -2.40 0.90
CA VAL A 56 -7.92 -2.00 1.90
C VAL A 56 -9.14 -2.90 1.79
N ALA A 57 -9.95 -2.90 2.84
CA ALA A 57 -11.22 -3.61 2.82
C ALA A 57 -12.05 -3.06 1.66
N ARG A 58 -12.57 -3.96 0.85
CA ARG A 58 -13.26 -3.57 -0.37
C ARG A 58 -14.45 -2.66 -0.12
N ASP A 59 -15.18 -2.91 0.95
CA ASP A 59 -16.36 -2.11 1.28
C ASP A 59 -16.01 -0.74 1.84
N ARG A 60 -14.74 -0.46 2.04
CA ARG A 60 -14.27 0.84 2.50
C ARG A 60 -13.42 1.54 1.44
N LEU A 61 -13.43 1.04 0.22
CA LEU A 61 -12.57 1.57 -0.83
C LEU A 61 -12.83 3.04 -1.13
N ALA A 62 -14.10 3.44 -1.16
CA ALA A 62 -14.43 4.84 -1.45
C ALA A 62 -13.86 5.78 -0.39
N GLU A 63 -14.00 5.41 0.87
CA GLU A 63 -13.43 6.21 1.96
C GLU A 63 -11.92 6.27 1.87
N ALA A 64 -11.30 5.13 1.56
CA ALA A 64 -9.86 5.07 1.45
C ALA A 64 -9.35 5.95 0.33
N ARG A 65 -10.08 6.01 -0.78
CA ARG A 65 -9.70 6.87 -1.90
C ARG A 65 -9.75 8.34 -1.53
N GLU A 66 -10.73 8.73 -0.71
CA GLU A 66 -10.80 10.10 -0.26
C GLU A 66 -9.61 10.47 0.61
N LEU A 67 -9.22 9.56 1.50
CA LEU A 67 -8.06 9.78 2.32
C LEU A 67 -6.78 9.84 1.49
N LEU A 68 -6.69 9.01 0.48
CA LEU A 68 -5.54 9.02 -0.40
C LEU A 68 -5.42 10.36 -1.12
N ALA A 69 -6.53 10.90 -1.60
CA ALA A 69 -6.52 12.19 -2.27
C ALA A 69 -6.04 13.29 -1.33
N ASP A 70 -6.51 13.29 -0.10
CA ASP A 70 -6.08 14.26 0.89
C ASP A 70 -4.59 14.10 1.21
N TYR A 71 -4.15 12.87 1.34
CA TYR A 71 -2.76 12.58 1.64
C TYR A 71 -1.83 13.07 0.54
N GLN A 72 -2.22 12.85 -0.70
CA GLN A 72 -1.40 13.25 -1.84
C GLN A 72 -1.46 14.74 -2.13
N ALA A 73 -2.45 15.42 -1.59
CA ALA A 73 -2.59 16.85 -1.78
C ALA A 73 -1.68 17.68 -0.87
N LEU A 74 -1.06 17.04 0.11
CA LEU A 74 -0.20 17.73 1.06
C LEU A 74 1.10 18.22 0.43
#